data_8cf02d332b406005d5d15617023d722a
#
_entry.id   8cf02d332b406005d5d15617023d722a
#
_cell.length_a   1.000
_cell.length_b   1.000
_cell.length_c   1.000
_cell.angle_alpha   90.00
_cell.angle_beta   90.00
_cell.angle_gamma   90.00
#
_symmetry.space_group_name_H-M   'P 1'
#
loop_
_entity.id
_entity.type
_entity.pdbx_description
1 polymer ?
#
loop_
_entity_poly.entity_id
_entity_poly.type
_entity_poly.pdbx_seq_one_letter_code
_entity_poly.pdbx_strand_id
1 'polypeptide(L)'
;DHMVLSMTLMLLTLWITCKTGEKDKLSHIMKIMMTYFVSTGVTLTNSVKIWLADMVSCYHECKNGGKPLTRCFKRSLIYLIPTAIIGCAYLWQVDNTVKSEKAHAEEMTQKRIEKDSVFAKQYAENQARKERMHKNMVVDNKLFHWTDTSIDRWPLLYENILGEGFFLHEEHLLGDANADRPVFVYYGHCWFYILEALLFILMMAGIWAGRHSILIQATMSMVLFDAIIHYVFRFAASDVYIMTAHWAFIYPIGIAFLLKKMEKKRAISIVLTVSMLIITVMMWTYNLHLISSCIIK
;
A
#
# COMPACT_ATOMS: atom_id res chain seq x y z
N ASP A 1 11.77 6.46 5.73
CA ASP A 1 11.01 5.31 5.24
C ASP A 1 10.04 5.76 4.15
N HIS A 2 10.20 5.21 2.95
CA HIS A 2 9.40 5.59 1.77
C HIS A 2 7.91 5.25 1.92
N MET A 3 7.55 4.26 2.76
CA MET A 3 6.17 3.88 3.01
C MET A 3 5.39 4.93 3.77
N VAL A 4 5.98 5.52 4.80
CA VAL A 4 5.36 6.62 5.57
C VAL A 4 5.13 7.83 4.67
N LEU A 5 6.12 8.18 3.83
CA LEU A 5 5.98 9.26 2.87
C LEU A 5 4.87 8.97 1.84
N SER A 6 4.82 7.75 1.32
CA SER A 6 3.78 7.30 0.40
C SER A 6 2.38 7.45 0.99
N MET A 7 2.15 6.95 2.20
CA MET A 7 0.86 7.06 2.89
C MET A 7 0.49 8.52 3.16
N THR A 8 1.46 9.35 3.56
CA THR A 8 1.25 10.79 3.79
C THR A 8 0.80 11.49 2.50
N LEU A 9 1.43 11.20 1.36
CA LEU A 9 1.06 11.77 0.06
C LEU A 9 -0.33 11.31 -0.39
N MET A 10 -0.72 10.07 -0.14
CA MET A 10 -2.07 9.59 -0.42
C MET A 10 -3.13 10.30 0.44
N LEU A 11 -2.89 10.45 1.74
CA LEU A 11 -3.79 11.18 2.63
C LEU A 11 -3.88 12.66 2.27
N LEU A 12 -2.76 13.29 1.91
CA LEU A 12 -2.73 14.67 1.42
C LEU A 12 -3.55 14.81 0.13
N THR A 13 -3.43 13.86 -0.80
CA THR A 13 -4.23 13.83 -2.03
C THR A 13 -5.72 13.72 -1.71
N LEU A 14 -6.14 12.82 -0.82
CA LEU A 14 -7.52 12.69 -0.39
C LEU A 14 -8.04 13.99 0.24
N TRP A 15 -7.23 14.65 1.06
CA TRP A 15 -7.60 15.96 1.63
C TRP A 15 -7.76 17.04 0.56
N ILE A 16 -6.85 17.11 -0.43
CA ILE A 16 -6.94 18.06 -1.54
C ILE A 16 -8.20 17.79 -2.38
N THR A 17 -8.44 16.51 -2.74
CA THR A 17 -9.59 16.12 -3.57
C THR A 17 -10.94 16.34 -2.89
N CYS A 18 -10.99 16.34 -1.57
CA CYS A 18 -12.22 16.60 -0.81
C CYS A 18 -12.54 18.07 -0.59
N LYS A 19 -11.59 18.98 -0.83
CA LYS A 19 -11.88 20.42 -0.78
C LYS A 19 -12.79 20.81 -1.93
N THR A 20 -14.02 21.21 -1.58
CA THR A 20 -15.03 21.69 -2.53
C THR A 20 -14.78 23.15 -2.93
N GLY A 21 -15.14 23.52 -4.16
CA GLY A 21 -15.20 24.91 -4.63
C GLY A 21 -13.92 25.48 -5.26
N GLU A 22 -12.82 24.75 -5.31
CA GLU A 22 -11.56 25.25 -5.89
C GLU A 22 -10.95 24.35 -6.99
N LYS A 23 -11.63 23.29 -7.37
CA LYS A 23 -11.04 22.17 -8.13
C LYS A 23 -10.67 22.50 -9.59
N ASP A 24 -11.32 23.50 -10.18
CA ASP A 24 -10.95 24.01 -11.52
C ASP A 24 -9.88 25.10 -11.47
N LYS A 25 -9.49 25.55 -10.28
CA LYS A 25 -8.43 26.54 -10.15
C LYS A 25 -7.08 25.90 -10.44
N LEU A 26 -6.24 26.63 -11.18
CA LEU A 26 -4.87 26.20 -11.49
C LEU A 26 -4.10 25.77 -10.24
N SER A 27 -4.31 26.47 -9.11
CA SER A 27 -3.63 26.15 -7.84
C SER A 27 -4.00 24.77 -7.30
N HIS A 28 -5.25 24.32 -7.49
CA HIS A 28 -5.67 22.97 -7.09
C HIS A 28 -5.01 21.89 -7.97
N ILE A 29 -5.02 22.11 -9.29
CA ILE A 29 -4.36 21.22 -10.24
C ILE A 29 -2.87 21.11 -9.93
N MET A 30 -2.20 22.24 -9.67
CA MET A 30 -0.77 22.25 -9.30
C MET A 30 -0.50 21.49 -8.01
N LYS A 31 -1.33 21.60 -6.98
CA LYS A 31 -1.16 20.83 -5.72
C LYS A 31 -1.24 19.33 -5.96
N ILE A 32 -2.21 18.87 -6.74
CA ILE A 32 -2.33 17.44 -7.08
C ILE A 32 -1.16 16.98 -7.96
N MET A 33 -0.78 17.78 -8.96
CA MET A 33 0.37 17.46 -9.80
C MET A 33 1.67 17.36 -9.00
N MET A 34 1.85 18.20 -7.99
CA MET A 34 3.01 18.14 -7.10
C MET A 34 3.00 16.89 -6.25
N THR A 35 1.86 16.51 -5.63
CA THR A 35 1.75 15.26 -4.88
C THR A 35 1.98 14.04 -5.78
N TYR A 36 1.45 14.07 -7.00
CA TYR A 36 1.68 13.03 -8.00
C TYR A 36 3.15 12.92 -8.38
N PHE A 37 3.81 14.04 -8.69
CA PHE A 37 5.23 14.09 -9.08
C PHE A 37 6.12 13.49 -7.98
N VAL A 38 5.97 13.96 -6.74
CA VAL A 38 6.73 13.44 -5.60
C VAL A 38 6.43 11.95 -5.37
N SER A 39 5.16 11.54 -5.43
CA SER A 39 4.75 10.16 -5.24
C SER A 39 5.31 9.23 -6.32
N THR A 40 5.36 9.67 -7.58
CA THR A 40 5.95 8.89 -8.69
C THR A 40 7.44 8.64 -8.47
N GLY A 41 8.15 9.63 -7.91
CA GLY A 41 9.56 9.49 -7.54
C GLY A 41 9.81 8.54 -6.36
N VAL A 42 8.83 8.34 -5.50
CA VAL A 42 8.92 7.43 -4.35
C VAL A 42 8.44 6.03 -4.72
N THR A 43 7.24 5.90 -5.30
CA THR A 43 6.63 4.62 -5.63
C THR A 43 5.67 4.80 -6.82
N LEU A 44 5.97 4.16 -7.93
CA LEU A 44 5.18 4.28 -9.16
C LEU A 44 3.71 3.86 -8.99
N THR A 45 3.44 2.82 -8.22
CA THR A 45 2.07 2.33 -7.96
C THR A 45 1.21 3.37 -7.26
N ASN A 46 1.78 4.16 -6.35
CA ASN A 46 1.05 5.20 -5.62
C ASN A 46 0.65 6.38 -6.51
N SER A 47 1.40 6.67 -7.56
CA SER A 47 1.00 7.70 -8.53
C SER A 47 -0.28 7.34 -9.26
N VAL A 48 -0.46 6.05 -9.60
CA VAL A 48 -1.72 5.57 -10.20
C VAL A 48 -2.90 5.80 -9.24
N LYS A 49 -2.72 5.56 -7.94
CA LYS A 49 -3.74 5.80 -6.93
C LYS A 49 -4.12 7.28 -6.82
N ILE A 50 -3.14 8.17 -6.85
CA ILE A 50 -3.37 9.63 -6.84
C ILE A 50 -4.17 10.04 -8.08
N TRP A 51 -3.78 9.53 -9.25
CA TRP A 51 -4.52 9.77 -10.50
C TRP A 51 -5.96 9.27 -10.40
N LEU A 52 -6.20 8.04 -9.90
CA LEU A 52 -7.54 7.48 -9.73
C LEU A 52 -8.42 8.33 -8.80
N ALA A 53 -7.89 8.77 -7.65
CA ALA A 53 -8.62 9.61 -6.71
C ALA A 53 -9.00 10.96 -7.33
N ASP A 54 -8.10 11.58 -8.09
CA ASP A 54 -8.38 12.81 -8.80
C ASP A 54 -9.43 12.63 -9.91
N MET A 55 -9.39 11.50 -10.63
CA MET A 55 -10.40 11.18 -11.65
C MET A 55 -11.78 10.99 -11.04
N VAL A 56 -11.90 10.32 -9.89
CA VAL A 56 -13.16 10.21 -9.14
C VAL A 56 -13.70 11.60 -8.78
N SER A 57 -12.83 12.48 -8.26
CA SER A 57 -13.21 13.83 -7.92
C SER A 57 -13.66 14.64 -9.13
N CYS A 58 -12.89 14.61 -10.23
CA CYS A 58 -13.21 15.28 -11.48
C CYS A 58 -14.54 14.80 -12.08
N TYR A 59 -14.80 13.50 -12.05
CA TYR A 59 -16.05 12.92 -12.51
C TYR A 59 -17.25 13.45 -11.73
N HIS A 60 -17.15 13.48 -10.40
CA HIS A 60 -18.23 13.99 -9.54
C HIS A 60 -18.58 15.47 -9.83
N GLU A 61 -17.59 16.30 -10.09
CA GLU A 61 -17.81 17.72 -10.41
C GLU A 61 -18.51 17.90 -11.74
N CYS A 62 -18.14 17.07 -12.71
CA CYS A 62 -18.63 17.22 -14.08
C CYS A 62 -19.97 16.52 -14.31
N LYS A 63 -20.44 15.68 -13.35
CA LYS A 63 -21.67 14.91 -13.49
C LYS A 63 -22.88 15.81 -13.80
N ASN A 64 -22.94 17.00 -13.20
CA ASN A 64 -24.05 17.94 -13.40
C ASN A 64 -23.82 18.93 -14.56
N GLY A 65 -22.60 19.02 -15.12
CA GLY A 65 -22.22 19.99 -16.15
C GLY A 65 -22.06 19.44 -17.58
N GLY A 66 -22.34 18.15 -17.77
CA GLY A 66 -22.23 17.48 -19.09
C GLY A 66 -20.80 17.01 -19.44
N LYS A 67 -20.72 15.90 -20.18
CA LYS A 67 -19.48 15.27 -20.69
C LYS A 67 -18.36 15.02 -19.64
N PRO A 68 -18.68 14.37 -18.49
CA PRO A 68 -17.69 14.14 -17.43
C PRO A 68 -16.49 13.32 -17.91
N LEU A 69 -16.69 12.31 -18.75
CA LEU A 69 -15.61 11.46 -19.27
C LEU A 69 -14.60 12.26 -20.13
N THR A 70 -15.09 13.17 -20.98
CA THR A 70 -14.20 14.00 -21.81
C THR A 70 -13.33 14.92 -20.95
N ARG A 71 -13.87 15.45 -19.85
CA ARG A 71 -13.12 16.30 -18.94
C ARG A 71 -12.09 15.50 -18.14
N CYS A 72 -12.46 14.33 -17.63
CA CYS A 72 -11.53 13.41 -16.99
C CYS A 72 -10.39 13.01 -17.94
N PHE A 73 -10.70 12.70 -19.20
CA PHE A 73 -9.68 12.39 -20.20
C PHE A 73 -8.71 13.56 -20.42
N LYS A 74 -9.22 14.77 -20.65
CA LYS A 74 -8.36 15.96 -20.79
C LYS A 74 -7.49 16.19 -19.55
N ARG A 75 -8.05 16.01 -18.36
CA ARG A 75 -7.29 16.13 -17.10
C ARG A 75 -6.23 15.05 -16.97
N SER A 76 -6.51 13.83 -17.41
CA SER A 76 -5.53 12.73 -17.43
C SER A 76 -4.29 13.04 -18.29
N LEU A 77 -4.45 13.77 -19.39
CA LEU A 77 -3.32 14.15 -20.25
C LEU A 77 -2.29 15.04 -19.52
N ILE A 78 -2.70 15.80 -18.52
CA ILE A 78 -1.79 16.68 -17.75
C ILE A 78 -0.78 15.82 -16.96
N TYR A 79 -1.18 14.61 -16.53
CA TYR A 79 -0.30 13.70 -15.80
C TYR A 79 0.85 13.12 -16.63
N LEU A 80 0.76 13.21 -17.97
CA LEU A 80 1.85 12.79 -18.85
C LEU A 80 3.10 13.66 -18.66
N ILE A 81 2.94 14.93 -18.27
CA ILE A 81 4.07 15.87 -18.08
C ILE A 81 4.97 15.41 -16.93
N PRO A 82 4.49 15.28 -15.66
CA PRO A 82 5.33 14.80 -14.57
C PRO A 82 5.83 13.37 -14.78
N THR A 83 5.02 12.51 -15.42
CA THR A 83 5.45 11.15 -15.75
C THR A 83 6.62 11.13 -16.74
N ALA A 84 6.57 11.97 -17.78
CA ALA A 84 7.65 12.09 -18.75
C ALA A 84 8.93 12.64 -18.10
N ILE A 85 8.82 13.66 -17.24
CA ILE A 85 9.98 14.23 -16.52
C ILE A 85 10.66 13.16 -15.67
N ILE A 86 9.89 12.40 -14.89
CA ILE A 86 10.44 11.35 -14.03
C ILE A 86 11.00 10.20 -14.87
N GLY A 87 10.30 9.82 -15.96
CA GLY A 87 10.79 8.81 -16.89
C GLY A 87 12.15 9.19 -17.50
N CYS A 88 12.30 10.43 -17.96
CA CYS A 88 13.57 10.93 -18.48
C CYS A 88 14.67 10.94 -17.40
N ALA A 89 14.34 11.41 -16.18
CA ALA A 89 15.28 11.41 -15.06
C ALA A 89 15.72 9.99 -14.69
N TYR A 90 14.79 9.03 -14.67
CA TYR A 90 15.08 7.62 -14.42
C TYR A 90 16.00 7.03 -15.49
N LEU A 91 15.69 7.26 -16.77
CA LEU A 91 16.53 6.77 -17.87
C LEU A 91 17.94 7.37 -17.80
N TRP A 92 18.04 8.66 -17.52
CA TRP A 92 19.33 9.32 -17.32
C TRP A 92 20.10 8.72 -16.14
N GLN A 93 19.45 8.46 -15.00
CA GLN A 93 20.07 7.82 -13.84
C GLN A 93 20.52 6.39 -14.14
N VAL A 94 19.69 5.61 -14.85
CA VAL A 94 20.06 4.25 -15.27
C VAL A 94 21.33 4.25 -16.13
N ASP A 95 21.42 5.16 -17.09
CA ASP A 95 22.55 5.21 -18.01
C ASP A 95 23.84 5.71 -17.35
N ASN A 96 23.74 6.72 -16.48
CA ASN A 96 24.94 7.38 -15.93
C ASN A 96 25.41 6.79 -14.59
N THR A 97 24.52 6.15 -13.82
CA THR A 97 24.85 5.70 -12.46
C THR A 97 24.60 4.20 -12.28
N VAL A 98 23.36 3.76 -12.49
CA VAL A 98 22.95 2.40 -12.12
C VAL A 98 23.71 1.31 -12.89
N LYS A 99 24.00 1.52 -14.17
CA LYS A 99 24.76 0.55 -14.99
C LYS A 99 26.20 0.39 -14.51
N SER A 100 26.86 1.51 -14.19
CA SER A 100 28.24 1.49 -13.69
C SER A 100 28.33 0.92 -12.27
N GLU A 101 27.40 1.29 -11.39
CA GLU A 101 27.34 0.75 -10.02
C GLU A 101 27.05 -0.75 -10.02
N LYS A 102 26.14 -1.22 -10.86
CA LYS A 102 25.86 -2.65 -10.99
C LYS A 102 27.07 -3.42 -11.49
N ALA A 103 27.73 -2.96 -12.55
CA ALA A 103 28.93 -3.60 -13.05
C ALA A 103 30.03 -3.66 -11.99
N HIS A 104 30.24 -2.58 -11.23
CA HIS A 104 31.19 -2.56 -10.14
C HIS A 104 30.79 -3.53 -9.00
N ALA A 105 29.52 -3.54 -8.61
CA ALA A 105 29.01 -4.45 -7.58
C ALA A 105 29.12 -5.91 -7.98
N GLU A 106 28.86 -6.24 -9.25
CA GLU A 106 29.04 -7.58 -9.81
C GLU A 106 30.50 -8.00 -9.79
N GLU A 107 31.42 -7.12 -10.19
CA GLU A 107 32.87 -7.36 -10.14
C GLU A 107 33.34 -7.61 -8.69
N MET A 108 32.91 -6.78 -7.74
CA MET A 108 33.26 -6.94 -6.32
C MET A 108 32.67 -8.23 -5.74
N THR A 109 31.47 -8.61 -6.14
CA THR A 109 30.82 -9.85 -5.72
C THR A 109 31.58 -11.07 -6.27
N GLN A 110 31.98 -11.05 -7.52
CA GLN A 110 32.80 -12.11 -8.12
C GLN A 110 34.13 -12.28 -7.41
N LYS A 111 34.86 -11.18 -7.16
CA LYS A 111 36.11 -11.20 -6.41
C LYS A 111 35.96 -11.77 -4.98
N ARG A 112 34.80 -11.54 -4.36
CA ARG A 112 34.51 -12.07 -3.02
C ARG A 112 34.16 -13.56 -3.07
N ILE A 113 33.39 -13.99 -4.07
CA ILE A 113 33.08 -15.43 -4.33
C ILE A 113 34.35 -16.24 -4.50
N GLU A 114 35.33 -15.73 -5.26
CA GLU A 114 36.61 -16.39 -5.50
C GLU A 114 37.48 -16.52 -4.23
N LYS A 115 37.38 -15.56 -3.28
CA LYS A 115 38.21 -15.50 -2.08
C LYS A 115 37.58 -16.15 -0.86
N ASP A 116 36.27 -16.24 -0.79
CA ASP A 116 35.51 -16.67 0.38
C ASP A 116 34.51 -17.76 0.00
N SER A 117 34.87 -19.01 0.31
CA SER A 117 34.03 -20.19 0.01
C SER A 117 32.72 -20.21 0.81
N VAL A 118 32.69 -19.62 2.01
CA VAL A 118 31.46 -19.53 2.82
C VAL A 118 30.50 -18.53 2.19
N PHE A 119 31.01 -17.36 1.78
CA PHE A 119 30.25 -16.38 1.05
C PHE A 119 29.73 -16.94 -0.29
N ALA A 120 30.56 -17.67 -1.03
CA ALA A 120 30.17 -18.30 -2.30
C ALA A 120 28.96 -19.23 -2.12
N LYS A 121 28.97 -20.06 -1.06
CA LYS A 121 27.86 -20.96 -0.75
C LYS A 121 26.58 -20.19 -0.39
N GLN A 122 26.68 -19.20 0.50
CA GLN A 122 25.54 -18.35 0.87
C GLN A 122 24.98 -17.57 -0.33
N TYR A 123 25.85 -17.08 -1.20
CA TYR A 123 25.41 -16.39 -2.41
C TYR A 123 24.66 -17.31 -3.36
N ALA A 124 25.16 -18.54 -3.59
CA ALA A 124 24.50 -19.54 -4.42
C ALA A 124 23.12 -19.95 -3.82
N GLU A 125 23.04 -20.15 -2.51
CA GLU A 125 21.78 -20.45 -1.82
C GLU A 125 20.78 -19.30 -1.96
N ASN A 126 21.23 -18.05 -1.81
CA ASN A 126 20.38 -16.86 -2.01
C ASN A 126 19.91 -16.71 -3.45
N GLN A 127 20.75 -17.00 -4.44
CA GLN A 127 20.33 -16.98 -5.85
C GLN A 127 19.31 -18.08 -6.16
N ALA A 128 19.55 -19.31 -5.70
CA ALA A 128 18.60 -20.41 -5.86
C ALA A 128 17.26 -20.13 -5.16
N ARG A 129 17.26 -19.38 -4.05
CA ARG A 129 16.05 -18.93 -3.38
C ARG A 129 15.31 -17.89 -4.22
N LYS A 130 16.01 -16.88 -4.77
CA LYS A 130 15.41 -15.88 -5.65
C LYS A 130 14.81 -16.53 -6.90
N GLU A 131 15.49 -17.47 -7.51
CA GLU A 131 14.96 -18.20 -8.67
C GLU A 131 13.69 -18.99 -8.33
N ARG A 132 13.63 -19.61 -7.14
CA ARG A 132 12.41 -20.29 -6.67
C ARG A 132 11.26 -19.33 -6.47
N MET A 133 11.50 -18.16 -5.89
CA MET A 133 10.48 -17.12 -5.69
C MET A 133 9.94 -16.58 -7.03
N HIS A 134 10.76 -16.53 -8.07
CA HIS A 134 10.37 -15.99 -9.39
C HIS A 134 9.81 -17.05 -10.36
N LYS A 135 9.78 -18.33 -9.96
CA LYS A 135 9.37 -19.44 -10.83
C LYS A 135 7.91 -19.34 -11.30
N ASN A 136 7.04 -18.75 -10.52
CA ASN A 136 5.60 -18.72 -10.75
C ASN A 136 5.07 -17.30 -11.04
N MET A 137 5.85 -16.49 -11.74
CA MET A 137 5.45 -15.13 -12.13
C MET A 137 4.21 -15.13 -13.02
N VAL A 138 3.38 -14.09 -12.92
CA VAL A 138 2.21 -13.89 -13.79
C VAL A 138 2.63 -13.66 -15.25
N VAL A 139 3.71 -12.89 -15.44
CA VAL A 139 4.31 -12.58 -16.74
C VAL A 139 5.83 -12.56 -16.59
N ASP A 140 6.54 -13.12 -17.53
CA ASP A 140 8.01 -13.07 -17.56
C ASP A 140 8.48 -11.65 -17.93
N ASN A 141 8.39 -10.75 -16.97
CA ASN A 141 8.82 -9.36 -17.08
C ASN A 141 9.32 -8.86 -15.72
N LYS A 142 10.35 -8.02 -15.71
CA LYS A 142 10.93 -7.43 -14.51
C LYS A 142 9.92 -6.73 -13.59
N LEU A 143 8.85 -6.15 -14.14
CA LEU A 143 7.77 -5.51 -13.37
C LEU A 143 6.93 -6.50 -12.56
N PHE A 144 6.87 -7.77 -12.98
CA PHE A 144 6.07 -8.81 -12.35
C PHE A 144 6.89 -9.84 -11.58
N HIS A 145 8.19 -9.58 -11.35
CA HIS A 145 9.08 -10.47 -10.61
C HIS A 145 8.62 -10.80 -9.19
N TRP A 146 7.83 -9.92 -8.58
CA TRP A 146 7.30 -10.06 -7.22
C TRP A 146 5.91 -10.70 -7.17
N THR A 147 5.41 -11.20 -8.30
CA THR A 147 4.14 -11.93 -8.37
C THR A 147 4.38 -13.42 -8.25
N ASP A 148 3.53 -14.13 -7.49
CA ASP A 148 3.58 -15.59 -7.36
C ASP A 148 2.20 -16.20 -7.45
N THR A 149 1.93 -16.89 -8.56
CA THR A 149 0.63 -17.53 -8.84
C THR A 149 0.40 -18.82 -8.05
N SER A 150 1.41 -19.35 -7.37
CA SER A 150 1.30 -20.56 -6.54
C SER A 150 0.69 -20.29 -5.15
N ILE A 151 0.73 -19.03 -4.70
CA ILE A 151 0.25 -18.64 -3.37
C ILE A 151 -1.28 -18.79 -3.31
N ASP A 152 -1.79 -19.44 -2.27
CA ASP A 152 -3.23 -19.56 -2.04
C ASP A 152 -3.85 -18.19 -1.70
N ARG A 153 -4.97 -17.88 -2.36
CA ARG A 153 -5.65 -16.59 -2.21
C ARG A 153 -6.36 -16.41 -0.88
N TRP A 154 -6.88 -17.49 -0.29
CA TRP A 154 -7.63 -17.39 0.95
C TRP A 154 -6.71 -17.05 2.14
N PRO A 155 -5.63 -17.82 2.41
CA PRO A 155 -4.66 -17.42 3.42
C PRO A 155 -4.05 -16.03 3.14
N LEU A 156 -3.74 -15.69 1.88
CA LEU A 156 -3.26 -14.36 1.51
C LEU A 156 -4.22 -13.25 1.96
N LEU A 157 -5.52 -13.46 1.83
CA LEU A 157 -6.51 -12.46 2.21
C LEU A 157 -6.56 -12.25 3.73
N TYR A 158 -6.71 -13.33 4.50
CA TYR A 158 -6.96 -13.18 5.94
C TYR A 158 -5.70 -13.11 6.79
N GLU A 159 -4.56 -13.67 6.34
CA GLU A 159 -3.30 -13.56 7.08
C GLU A 159 -2.50 -12.31 6.69
N ASN A 160 -2.29 -12.11 5.39
CA ASN A 160 -1.33 -11.11 4.92
C ASN A 160 -2.00 -9.77 4.58
N ILE A 161 -3.18 -9.77 3.97
CA ILE A 161 -3.84 -8.52 3.57
C ILE A 161 -4.63 -7.91 4.73
N LEU A 162 -5.47 -8.69 5.42
CA LEU A 162 -6.34 -8.18 6.48
C LEU A 162 -5.74 -8.35 7.88
N GLY A 163 -4.85 -9.32 8.07
CA GLY A 163 -4.31 -9.74 9.35
C GLY A 163 -3.15 -8.88 9.86
N GLU A 164 -1.96 -9.37 9.75
CA GLU A 164 -0.72 -8.85 10.38
C GLU A 164 -0.50 -7.32 10.26
N GLY A 165 -1.27 -6.65 9.44
CA GLY A 165 -1.24 -5.21 9.33
C GLY A 165 -1.71 -4.46 10.58
N PHE A 166 -2.44 -5.11 11.47
CA PHE A 166 -3.00 -4.52 12.69
C PHE A 166 -2.36 -5.11 13.94
N PHE A 167 -2.31 -6.43 14.04
CA PHE A 167 -1.65 -7.14 15.13
C PHE A 167 -0.44 -7.88 14.57
N LEU A 168 0.75 -7.58 15.10
CA LEU A 168 1.98 -8.24 14.68
C LEU A 168 1.99 -9.69 15.14
N HIS A 169 2.57 -10.57 14.33
CA HIS A 169 2.82 -11.94 14.75
C HIS A 169 4.04 -12.03 15.67
N GLU A 170 4.00 -12.94 16.63
CA GLU A 170 5.13 -13.22 17.55
C GLU A 170 6.26 -13.92 16.79
N GLU A 171 5.89 -14.86 15.90
CA GLU A 171 6.84 -15.57 15.07
C GLU A 171 7.21 -14.73 13.85
N HIS A 172 8.47 -14.79 13.45
CA HIS A 172 9.01 -14.03 12.31
C HIS A 172 8.74 -12.52 12.37
N LEU A 173 8.70 -11.95 13.58
CA LEU A 173 8.43 -10.55 13.84
C LEU A 173 9.33 -9.63 13.00
N LEU A 174 8.72 -8.68 12.28
CA LEU A 174 9.39 -7.75 11.36
C LEU A 174 10.24 -8.41 10.26
N GLY A 175 10.10 -9.73 10.09
CA GLY A 175 10.74 -10.47 9.02
C GLY A 175 10.10 -10.17 7.66
N ASP A 176 10.90 -10.24 6.61
CA ASP A 176 10.47 -10.16 5.22
C ASP A 176 10.90 -11.41 4.43
N ALA A 177 10.65 -11.42 3.13
CA ALA A 177 11.09 -12.50 2.26
C ALA A 177 12.61 -12.71 2.25
N ASN A 178 13.41 -11.69 2.55
CA ASN A 178 14.87 -11.78 2.62
C ASN A 178 15.35 -12.38 3.95
N ALA A 179 14.54 -12.30 4.99
CA ALA A 179 14.80 -12.85 6.31
C ALA A 179 14.22 -14.27 6.51
N ASP A 180 14.00 -15.02 5.43
CA ASP A 180 13.43 -16.38 5.44
C ASP A 180 12.04 -16.49 6.11
N ARG A 181 11.26 -15.40 6.10
CA ARG A 181 9.89 -15.43 6.57
C ARG A 181 9.04 -16.31 5.65
N PRO A 182 8.27 -17.27 6.17
CA PRO A 182 7.31 -18.02 5.37
C PRO A 182 6.24 -17.06 4.81
N VAL A 183 5.63 -17.46 3.69
CA VAL A 183 4.58 -16.63 3.04
C VAL A 183 3.42 -16.38 4.00
N PHE A 184 3.06 -17.37 4.80
CA PHE A 184 1.99 -17.28 5.80
C PHE A 184 2.54 -17.54 7.19
N VAL A 185 2.21 -16.65 8.11
CA VAL A 185 2.43 -16.82 9.55
C VAL A 185 1.06 -16.75 10.21
N TYR A 186 0.78 -17.62 11.16
CA TYR A 186 -0.54 -17.74 11.78
C TYR A 186 -0.50 -17.22 13.22
N TYR A 187 -1.61 -16.62 13.66
CA TYR A 187 -1.74 -16.24 15.07
C TYR A 187 -1.85 -17.47 15.98
N GLY A 188 -1.14 -17.44 17.11
CA GLY A 188 -1.27 -18.46 18.14
C GLY A 188 -2.64 -18.48 18.86
N HIS A 189 -3.40 -17.39 18.75
CA HIS A 189 -4.69 -17.23 19.42
C HIS A 189 -5.80 -16.75 18.50
N CYS A 190 -6.94 -17.42 18.53
CA CYS A 190 -8.09 -17.12 17.65
C CYS A 190 -8.74 -15.73 17.90
N TRP A 191 -8.53 -15.11 19.05
CA TRP A 191 -9.10 -13.81 19.38
C TRP A 191 -8.57 -12.68 18.49
N PHE A 192 -7.35 -12.79 17.95
CA PHE A 192 -6.81 -11.84 16.95
C PHE A 192 -7.69 -11.82 15.71
N TYR A 193 -7.99 -12.99 15.15
CA TYR A 193 -8.88 -13.11 13.98
C TYR A 193 -10.28 -12.53 14.25
N ILE A 194 -10.80 -12.70 15.48
CA ILE A 194 -12.10 -12.13 15.85
C ILE A 194 -12.03 -10.60 15.85
N LEU A 195 -10.97 -10.00 16.39
CA LEU A 195 -10.79 -8.55 16.41
C LEU A 195 -10.60 -7.97 15.01
N GLU A 196 -9.82 -8.62 14.17
CA GLU A 196 -9.62 -8.21 12.77
C GLU A 196 -10.90 -8.31 11.95
N ALA A 197 -11.65 -9.42 12.11
CA ALA A 197 -12.96 -9.57 11.48
C ALA A 197 -13.94 -8.48 11.94
N LEU A 198 -13.94 -8.13 13.24
CA LEU A 198 -14.75 -7.04 13.77
C LEU A 198 -14.35 -5.70 13.15
N LEU A 199 -13.06 -5.38 13.11
CA LEU A 199 -12.56 -4.15 12.48
C LEU A 199 -12.96 -4.09 11.00
N PHE A 200 -12.81 -5.20 10.28
CA PHE A 200 -13.21 -5.29 8.87
C PHE A 200 -14.72 -5.06 8.68
N ILE A 201 -15.56 -5.68 9.50
CA ILE A 201 -17.03 -5.49 9.44
C ILE A 201 -17.39 -4.03 9.72
N LEU A 202 -16.79 -3.40 10.74
CA LEU A 202 -17.04 -1.99 11.07
C LEU A 202 -16.58 -1.06 9.94
N MET A 203 -15.43 -1.31 9.34
CA MET A 203 -14.95 -0.60 8.16
C MET A 203 -15.93 -0.72 7.00
N MET A 204 -16.36 -1.93 6.65
CA MET A 204 -17.30 -2.17 5.55
C MET A 204 -18.66 -1.50 5.79
N ALA A 205 -19.18 -1.56 7.02
CA ALA A 205 -20.40 -0.83 7.40
C ALA A 205 -20.22 0.69 7.23
N GLY A 206 -19.05 1.22 7.56
CA GLY A 206 -18.71 2.63 7.38
C GLY A 206 -18.57 3.03 5.91
N ILE A 207 -17.93 2.22 5.09
CA ILE A 207 -17.84 2.40 3.64
C ILE A 207 -19.25 2.43 3.04
N TRP A 208 -20.10 1.49 3.42
CA TRP A 208 -21.50 1.46 2.98
C TRP A 208 -22.25 2.71 3.42
N ALA A 209 -22.03 3.18 4.65
CA ALA A 209 -22.63 4.41 5.16
C ALA A 209 -22.20 5.65 4.36
N GLY A 210 -20.92 5.71 3.97
CA GLY A 210 -20.31 6.82 3.23
C GLY A 210 -20.24 6.64 1.72
N ARG A 211 -20.86 5.61 1.12
CA ARG A 211 -20.69 5.23 -0.29
C ARG A 211 -20.96 6.32 -1.33
N HIS A 212 -21.72 7.35 -0.97
CA HIS A 212 -22.00 8.50 -1.83
C HIS A 212 -21.04 9.69 -1.62
N SER A 213 -20.13 9.58 -0.65
CA SER A 213 -19.10 10.59 -0.40
C SER A 213 -17.97 10.46 -1.39
N ILE A 214 -17.49 11.59 -1.91
CA ILE A 214 -16.29 11.67 -2.78
C ILE A 214 -15.09 11.07 -2.05
N LEU A 215 -14.93 11.34 -0.75
CA LEU A 215 -13.83 10.80 0.06
C LEU A 215 -13.82 9.26 0.04
N ILE A 216 -14.96 8.63 0.32
CA ILE A 216 -15.05 7.16 0.29
C ILE A 216 -14.79 6.61 -1.10
N GLN A 217 -15.35 7.23 -2.15
CA GLN A 217 -15.17 6.73 -3.51
C GLN A 217 -13.72 6.90 -4.01
N ALA A 218 -13.08 8.02 -3.70
CA ALA A 218 -11.67 8.25 -4.00
C ALA A 218 -10.77 7.26 -3.21
N THR A 219 -11.04 7.07 -1.93
CA THR A 219 -10.33 6.08 -1.10
C THR A 219 -10.52 4.67 -1.65
N MET A 220 -11.75 4.28 -1.98
CA MET A 220 -12.05 2.97 -2.56
C MET A 220 -11.38 2.74 -3.92
N SER A 221 -11.23 3.77 -4.75
CA SER A 221 -10.51 3.64 -6.01
C SER A 221 -9.02 3.31 -5.81
N MET A 222 -8.40 3.90 -4.79
CA MET A 222 -7.03 3.58 -4.38
C MET A 222 -6.91 2.14 -3.86
N VAL A 223 -7.79 1.76 -2.93
CA VAL A 223 -7.78 0.42 -2.31
C VAL A 223 -8.12 -0.68 -3.33
N LEU A 224 -9.02 -0.41 -4.27
CA LEU A 224 -9.34 -1.36 -5.34
C LEU A 224 -8.11 -1.62 -6.24
N PHE A 225 -7.34 -0.59 -6.54
CA PHE A 225 -6.09 -0.74 -7.26
C PHE A 225 -5.08 -1.62 -6.49
N ASP A 226 -4.92 -1.39 -5.17
CA ASP A 226 -4.08 -2.24 -4.34
C ASP A 226 -4.59 -3.68 -4.26
N ALA A 227 -5.90 -3.88 -4.17
CA ALA A 227 -6.50 -5.21 -4.20
C ALA A 227 -6.20 -5.95 -5.52
N ILE A 228 -6.17 -5.25 -6.66
CA ILE A 228 -5.75 -5.84 -7.93
C ILE A 228 -4.27 -6.25 -7.87
N ILE A 229 -3.40 -5.38 -7.39
CA ILE A 229 -1.95 -5.64 -7.31
C ILE A 229 -1.65 -6.79 -6.33
N HIS A 230 -2.13 -6.69 -5.09
CA HIS A 230 -1.71 -7.59 -4.01
C HIS A 230 -2.55 -8.86 -3.93
N TYR A 231 -3.83 -8.82 -4.27
CA TYR A 231 -4.70 -9.99 -4.19
C TYR A 231 -4.84 -10.72 -5.52
N VAL A 232 -5.10 -9.99 -6.63
CA VAL A 232 -5.27 -10.65 -7.94
C VAL A 232 -3.93 -11.11 -8.50
N PHE A 233 -2.92 -10.22 -8.53
CA PHE A 233 -1.59 -10.54 -9.03
C PHE A 233 -0.67 -11.17 -7.97
N ARG A 234 -1.05 -11.15 -6.70
CA ARG A 234 -0.25 -11.67 -5.57
C ARG A 234 1.15 -11.06 -5.52
N PHE A 235 1.22 -9.76 -5.85
CA PHE A 235 2.47 -9.01 -5.85
C PHE A 235 2.93 -8.75 -4.42
N ALA A 236 4.20 -9.02 -4.13
CA ALA A 236 4.82 -8.85 -2.82
C ALA A 236 4.07 -9.55 -1.67
N ALA A 237 3.51 -10.74 -1.94
CA ALA A 237 2.64 -11.44 -1.00
C ALA A 237 3.32 -11.85 0.33
N SER A 238 4.64 -11.97 0.35
CA SER A 238 5.46 -12.23 1.55
C SER A 238 5.85 -10.96 2.32
N ASP A 239 5.61 -9.76 1.75
CA ASP A 239 5.99 -8.48 2.34
C ASP A 239 4.76 -7.75 2.88
N VAL A 240 4.19 -8.29 3.95
CA VAL A 240 2.91 -7.86 4.54
C VAL A 240 2.90 -6.37 4.90
N TYR A 241 4.00 -5.86 5.46
CA TYR A 241 4.09 -4.46 5.89
C TYR A 241 4.04 -3.49 4.73
N ILE A 242 4.59 -3.88 3.57
CA ILE A 242 4.48 -3.10 2.32
C ILE A 242 3.03 -3.05 1.86
N MET A 243 2.35 -4.20 1.81
CA MET A 243 0.96 -4.26 1.39
C MET A 243 0.07 -3.40 2.28
N THR A 244 0.17 -3.58 3.59
CA THR A 244 -0.70 -2.90 4.56
C THR A 244 -0.53 -1.38 4.55
N ALA A 245 0.71 -0.87 4.43
CA ALA A 245 0.97 0.55 4.37
C ALA A 245 0.27 1.26 3.19
N HIS A 246 -0.12 0.52 2.16
CA HIS A 246 -0.75 1.08 0.98
C HIS A 246 -2.26 1.30 1.12
N TRP A 247 -2.94 0.58 2.01
CA TRP A 247 -4.41 0.60 2.07
C TRP A 247 -5.02 0.73 3.47
N ALA A 248 -4.25 0.53 4.55
CA ALA A 248 -4.78 0.51 5.92
C ALA A 248 -5.52 1.80 6.33
N PHE A 249 -5.22 2.94 5.69
CA PHE A 249 -5.90 4.22 5.96
C PHE A 249 -7.42 4.18 5.68
N ILE A 250 -7.94 3.17 4.96
CA ILE A 250 -9.38 3.05 4.75
C ILE A 250 -10.14 2.70 6.03
N TYR A 251 -9.49 2.01 6.99
CA TYR A 251 -10.14 1.63 8.24
C TYR A 251 -10.60 2.84 9.05
N PRO A 252 -9.71 3.77 9.44
CA PRO A 252 -10.15 4.96 10.18
C PRO A 252 -11.12 5.82 9.37
N ILE A 253 -10.96 5.94 8.05
CA ILE A 253 -11.88 6.69 7.20
C ILE A 253 -13.27 6.02 7.20
N GLY A 254 -13.35 4.71 6.95
CA GLY A 254 -14.62 3.98 6.97
C GLY A 254 -15.31 4.07 8.32
N ILE A 255 -14.60 3.78 9.41
CA ILE A 255 -15.15 3.81 10.78
C ILE A 255 -15.63 5.21 11.15
N ALA A 256 -14.94 6.29 10.72
CA ALA A 256 -15.40 7.67 10.93
C ALA A 256 -16.75 7.93 10.26
N PHE A 257 -17.00 7.41 9.06
CA PHE A 257 -18.33 7.50 8.42
C PHE A 257 -19.40 6.71 9.15
N LEU A 258 -19.06 5.55 9.72
CA LEU A 258 -19.98 4.79 10.55
C LEU A 258 -20.38 5.58 11.81
N LEU A 259 -19.39 6.12 12.52
CA LEU A 259 -19.61 6.95 13.71
C LEU A 259 -20.47 8.16 13.38
N LYS A 260 -20.18 8.87 12.30
CA LYS A 260 -20.99 10.00 11.82
C LYS A 260 -22.45 9.60 11.55
N LYS A 261 -22.68 8.43 10.94
CA LYS A 261 -24.04 7.91 10.70
C LYS A 261 -24.77 7.57 11.99
N MET A 262 -24.03 7.13 13.02
CA MET A 262 -24.61 6.75 14.33
C MET A 262 -24.70 7.93 15.32
N GLU A 263 -24.26 9.13 14.95
CA GLU A 263 -24.21 10.32 15.82
C GLU A 263 -25.56 10.60 16.52
N LYS A 264 -26.67 10.44 15.80
CA LYS A 264 -28.02 10.62 16.35
C LYS A 264 -28.43 9.54 17.37
N LYS A 265 -27.76 8.38 17.37
CA LYS A 265 -27.99 7.26 18.28
C LYS A 265 -26.91 7.28 19.37
N ARG A 266 -27.01 8.24 20.30
CA ARG A 266 -25.94 8.56 21.26
C ARG A 266 -25.35 7.34 21.99
N ALA A 267 -26.18 6.41 22.46
CA ALA A 267 -25.69 5.21 23.14
C ALA A 267 -24.82 4.33 22.23
N ILE A 268 -25.26 4.08 21.00
CA ILE A 268 -24.51 3.28 20.02
C ILE A 268 -23.20 3.98 19.64
N SER A 269 -23.24 5.30 19.42
CA SER A 269 -22.05 6.09 19.09
C SER A 269 -21.02 6.04 20.22
N ILE A 270 -21.44 6.16 21.48
CA ILE A 270 -20.54 6.05 22.64
C ILE A 270 -19.94 4.64 22.72
N VAL A 271 -20.75 3.59 22.62
CA VAL A 271 -20.27 2.20 22.69
C VAL A 271 -19.23 1.95 21.57
N LEU A 272 -19.52 2.33 20.32
CA LEU A 272 -18.59 2.18 19.22
C LEU A 272 -17.28 2.95 19.46
N THR A 273 -17.38 4.21 19.91
CA THR A 273 -16.18 5.02 20.18
C THR A 273 -15.31 4.42 21.28
N VAL A 274 -15.93 3.98 22.38
CA VAL A 274 -15.21 3.34 23.49
C VAL A 274 -14.59 2.01 23.05
N SER A 275 -15.33 1.19 22.31
CA SER A 275 -14.81 -0.08 21.77
C SER A 275 -13.62 0.15 20.84
N MET A 276 -13.69 1.13 19.95
CA MET A 276 -12.58 1.47 19.07
C MET A 276 -11.36 1.98 19.83
N LEU A 277 -11.57 2.78 20.88
CA LEU A 277 -10.48 3.24 21.74
C LEU A 277 -9.79 2.06 22.43
N ILE A 278 -10.57 1.13 22.99
CA ILE A 278 -10.04 -0.07 23.67
C ILE A 278 -9.22 -0.91 22.67
N ILE A 279 -9.78 -1.21 21.48
CA ILE A 279 -9.08 -2.00 20.46
C ILE A 279 -7.77 -1.29 20.03
N THR A 280 -7.80 0.02 19.84
CA THR A 280 -6.61 0.80 19.46
C THR A 280 -5.52 0.74 20.54
N VAL A 281 -5.91 0.91 21.82
CA VAL A 281 -4.96 0.80 22.93
C VAL A 281 -4.39 -0.61 23.05
N MET A 282 -5.23 -1.64 22.94
CA MET A 282 -4.79 -3.04 22.94
C MET A 282 -3.81 -3.32 21.80
N MET A 283 -4.14 -2.92 20.58
CA MET A 283 -3.29 -3.06 19.40
C MET A 283 -1.93 -2.36 19.62
N TRP A 284 -1.94 -1.14 20.10
CA TRP A 284 -0.73 -0.36 20.35
C TRP A 284 0.15 -0.99 21.43
N THR A 285 -0.42 -1.34 22.58
CA THR A 285 0.33 -1.93 23.70
C THR A 285 0.91 -3.27 23.32
N TYR A 286 0.16 -4.12 22.62
CA TYR A 286 0.61 -5.42 22.13
C TYR A 286 1.77 -5.27 21.12
N ASN A 287 1.59 -4.47 20.07
CA ASN A 287 2.60 -4.30 19.03
C ASN A 287 3.89 -3.65 19.59
N LEU A 288 3.76 -2.64 20.46
CA LEU A 288 4.92 -2.01 21.12
C LEU A 288 5.65 -3.00 22.03
N HIS A 289 4.92 -3.86 22.75
CA HIS A 289 5.54 -4.89 23.58
C HIS A 289 6.37 -5.86 22.73
N LEU A 290 5.83 -6.35 21.62
CA LEU A 290 6.55 -7.25 20.72
C LEU A 290 7.79 -6.58 20.13
N ILE A 291 7.67 -5.37 19.59
CA ILE A 291 8.80 -4.63 19.01
C ILE A 291 9.88 -4.39 20.07
N SER A 292 9.49 -3.94 21.27
CA SER A 292 10.44 -3.71 22.36
C SER A 292 11.17 -4.99 22.76
N SER A 293 10.48 -6.12 22.84
CA SER A 293 11.09 -7.42 23.17
C SER A 293 12.07 -7.91 22.09
N CYS A 294 11.87 -7.50 20.83
CA CYS A 294 12.76 -7.83 19.73
C CYS A 294 14.06 -6.98 19.76
N ILE A 295 13.95 -5.69 20.15
CA ILE A 295 15.11 -4.77 20.17
C ILE A 295 16.03 -5.04 21.38
N ILE A 296 15.48 -5.53 22.49
CA ILE A 296 16.23 -5.77 23.73
C ILE A 296 17.00 -7.11 23.70
N LYS A 297 16.62 -8.02 22.82
CA LYS A 297 17.36 -9.28 22.57
C LYS A 297 18.56 -9.03 21.66
#